data_a7f627258bd7ed2044546a9c32c9f599
#
_entry.id   a7f627258bd7ed2044546a9c32c9f599
#
_cell.length_a   1.000
_cell.length_b   1.000
_cell.length_c   1.000
_cell.angle_alpha   90.00
_cell.angle_beta   90.00
_cell.angle_gamma   90.00
#
_symmetry.space_group_name_H-M   'P 1'
#
loop_
_entity.id
_entity.type
_entity.pdbx_description
1 polymer ?
#
loop_
_entity_poly.entity_id
_entity_poly.type
_entity_poly.pdbx_seq_one_letter_code
_entity_poly.pdbx_strand_id
1 'polypeptide(L)'
;YLESDWVSGCSLLMNLKKFPDCPQFNQDYFLYYEDFDLCRQYANEGHLIAITNQLGVIHQASAITNRNPAGKFKHSTYSYLLTLERYTNQWVLIGWLTRIILHGLLLIAVKPRVAFGKLQGVWLYLRRSLEPC
;
A
#
# COMPACT_ATOMS: atom_id res chain seq x y z
N TYR A 1 -22.94 -11.62 0.11
CA TYR A 1 -21.53 -11.17 0.02
C TYR A 1 -20.86 -11.78 -1.20
N LEU A 2 -19.83 -11.11 -1.71
CA LEU A 2 -19.00 -11.58 -2.79
C LEU A 2 -17.57 -11.77 -2.25
N GLU A 3 -16.95 -12.88 -2.61
CA GLU A 3 -15.56 -13.14 -2.30
C GLU A 3 -14.66 -12.16 -3.04
N SER A 4 -13.59 -11.71 -2.40
CA SER A 4 -12.66 -10.72 -2.92
C SER A 4 -11.24 -11.05 -2.49
N ASP A 5 -10.26 -10.66 -3.30
CA ASP A 5 -8.83 -10.82 -2.94
C ASP A 5 -8.39 -9.85 -1.83
N TRP A 6 -9.03 -8.70 -1.74
CA TRP A 6 -8.78 -7.71 -0.70
C TRP A 6 -9.93 -6.70 -0.58
N VAL A 7 -9.99 -6.00 0.56
CA VAL A 7 -10.94 -4.92 0.85
C VAL A 7 -10.21 -3.70 1.37
N SER A 8 -10.72 -2.52 1.04
CA SER A 8 -10.10 -1.27 1.48
C SER A 8 -10.31 -1.01 2.97
N GLY A 9 -9.27 -0.56 3.64
CA GLY A 9 -9.28 -0.17 5.04
C GLY A 9 -10.19 1.03 5.38
N CYS A 10 -10.76 1.71 4.37
CA CYS A 10 -11.72 2.78 4.61
C CYS A 10 -13.03 2.27 5.23
N SER A 11 -13.36 0.98 5.08
CA SER A 11 -14.48 0.31 5.72
C SER A 11 -14.19 -1.19 5.83
N LEU A 12 -13.56 -1.58 6.92
CA LEU A 12 -13.12 -2.95 7.18
C LEU A 12 -13.77 -3.46 8.47
N LEU A 13 -14.40 -4.62 8.38
CA LEU A 13 -14.94 -5.35 9.52
C LEU A 13 -14.22 -6.70 9.66
N MET A 14 -13.78 -7.01 10.87
CA MET A 14 -13.13 -8.29 11.18
C MET A 14 -13.94 -9.07 12.20
N ASN A 15 -14.15 -10.36 11.94
CA ASN A 15 -14.74 -11.27 12.91
C ASN A 15 -13.65 -11.79 13.87
N LEU A 16 -13.39 -11.04 14.93
CA LEU A 16 -12.32 -11.34 15.89
C LEU A 16 -12.41 -12.74 16.52
N LYS A 17 -13.60 -13.35 16.55
CA LYS A 17 -13.78 -14.73 17.05
C LYS A 17 -13.09 -15.80 16.18
N LYS A 18 -12.71 -15.44 14.96
CA LYS A 18 -12.03 -16.34 14.01
C LYS A 18 -10.51 -16.24 14.08
N PHE A 19 -9.97 -15.35 14.91
CA PHE A 19 -8.53 -15.15 15.07
C PHE A 19 -8.11 -15.66 16.45
N PRO A 20 -7.01 -16.43 16.55
CA PRO A 20 -6.47 -16.87 17.85
C PRO A 20 -5.94 -15.66 18.66
N ASP A 21 -5.35 -14.69 17.96
CA ASP A 21 -4.86 -13.44 18.51
C ASP A 21 -5.49 -12.24 17.78
N CYS A 22 -5.40 -11.05 18.38
CA CYS A 22 -5.91 -9.84 17.75
C CYS A 22 -5.17 -9.56 16.44
N PRO A 23 -5.86 -9.48 15.28
CA PRO A 23 -5.20 -9.21 14.01
C PRO A 23 -4.51 -7.85 14.01
N GLN A 24 -3.30 -7.79 13.46
CA GLN A 24 -2.47 -6.61 13.47
C GLN A 24 -2.15 -6.17 12.05
N PHE A 25 -2.15 -4.86 11.81
CA PHE A 25 -1.55 -4.29 10.61
C PHE A 25 -0.03 -4.39 10.68
N ASN A 26 0.59 -4.64 9.56
CA ASN A 26 2.03 -4.65 9.46
C ASN A 26 2.60 -3.23 9.62
N GLN A 27 3.46 -3.04 10.61
CA GLN A 27 4.01 -1.74 11.00
C GLN A 27 4.98 -1.14 9.97
N ASP A 28 5.46 -1.93 9.00
CA ASP A 28 6.29 -1.42 7.90
C ASP A 28 5.52 -0.49 6.96
N TYR A 29 4.18 -0.59 6.95
CA TYR A 29 3.31 0.29 6.17
C TYR A 29 2.85 1.47 7.01
N PHE A 30 3.32 2.66 6.68
CA PHE A 30 2.82 3.88 7.32
C PHE A 30 1.51 4.37 6.70
N LEU A 31 1.37 4.24 5.38
CA LEU A 31 0.20 4.72 4.62
C LEU A 31 0.11 4.03 3.27
N TYR A 32 -1.09 3.55 2.93
CA TYR A 32 -1.43 2.77 1.74
C TYR A 32 -0.83 1.36 1.72
N TYR A 33 -1.58 0.43 1.16
CA TYR A 33 -1.27 -0.99 1.01
C TYR A 33 -1.23 -1.80 2.32
N GLU A 34 -1.40 -1.17 3.49
CA GLU A 34 -1.55 -1.86 4.77
C GLU A 34 -2.78 -2.78 4.80
N ASP A 35 -3.87 -2.33 4.15
CA ASP A 35 -5.11 -3.08 4.01
C ASP A 35 -4.96 -4.26 3.04
N PHE A 36 -4.24 -4.07 1.94
CA PHE A 36 -3.90 -5.13 1.01
C PHE A 36 -3.02 -6.19 1.67
N ASP A 37 -1.95 -5.79 2.37
CA ASP A 37 -1.03 -6.69 3.07
C ASP A 37 -1.78 -7.51 4.12
N LEU A 38 -2.64 -6.87 4.91
CA LEU A 38 -3.49 -7.52 5.90
C LEU A 38 -4.39 -8.60 5.26
N CYS A 39 -5.10 -8.25 4.19
CA CYS A 39 -5.98 -9.19 3.50
C CYS A 39 -5.20 -10.37 2.92
N ARG A 40 -4.04 -10.12 2.31
CA ARG A 40 -3.19 -11.19 1.74
C ARG A 40 -2.64 -12.11 2.82
N GLN A 41 -2.20 -11.55 3.95
CA GLN A 41 -1.72 -12.35 5.09
C GLN A 41 -2.82 -13.30 5.58
N TYR A 42 -3.98 -12.77 5.91
CA TYR A 42 -5.07 -13.58 6.48
C TYR A 42 -5.77 -14.48 5.46
N ALA A 43 -5.80 -14.12 4.18
CA ALA A 43 -6.25 -15.03 3.14
C ALA A 43 -5.32 -16.26 3.03
N ASN A 44 -4.01 -16.08 3.16
CA ASN A 44 -3.04 -17.18 3.19
C ASN A 44 -3.20 -18.08 4.43
N GLU A 45 -3.74 -17.56 5.52
CA GLU A 45 -4.09 -18.31 6.73
C GLU A 45 -5.47 -19.00 6.63
N GLY A 46 -6.16 -18.87 5.49
CA GLY A 46 -7.46 -19.50 5.23
C GLY A 46 -8.67 -18.66 5.64
N HIS A 47 -8.50 -17.38 5.96
CA HIS A 47 -9.62 -16.49 6.23
C HIS A 47 -10.30 -16.02 4.94
N LEU A 48 -11.62 -15.99 4.94
CA LEU A 48 -12.41 -15.48 3.83
C LEU A 48 -12.41 -13.97 3.83
N ILE A 49 -11.99 -13.38 2.71
CA ILE A 49 -12.12 -11.95 2.44
C ILE A 49 -13.36 -11.75 1.56
N ALA A 50 -14.29 -10.90 1.98
CA ALA A 50 -15.53 -10.70 1.25
C ALA A 50 -16.04 -9.26 1.35
N ILE A 51 -16.81 -8.85 0.36
CA ILE A 51 -17.54 -7.58 0.32
C ILE A 51 -19.05 -7.82 0.41
N THR A 52 -19.78 -6.85 0.97
CA THR A 52 -21.24 -6.88 1.04
C THR A 52 -21.83 -5.57 0.55
N ASN A 53 -22.99 -5.63 -0.06
CA ASN A 53 -23.79 -4.48 -0.46
C ASN A 53 -24.86 -4.09 0.57
N GLN A 54 -24.95 -4.82 1.68
CA GLN A 54 -25.94 -4.54 2.73
C GLN A 54 -25.57 -3.32 3.59
N LEU A 55 -24.27 -2.98 3.60
CA LEU A 55 -23.74 -1.83 4.32
C LEU A 55 -22.98 -0.96 3.34
N GLY A 56 -23.05 0.36 3.55
CA GLY A 56 -22.35 1.31 2.70
C GLY A 56 -21.77 2.45 3.54
N VAL A 57 -20.67 3.01 3.07
CA VAL A 57 -20.04 4.18 3.66
C VAL A 57 -19.79 5.24 2.58
N ILE A 58 -19.93 6.51 2.95
CA ILE A 58 -19.53 7.63 2.09
C ILE A 58 -18.09 7.95 2.38
N HIS A 59 -17.20 7.65 1.44
CA HIS A 59 -15.77 7.87 1.56
C HIS A 59 -15.30 9.01 0.66
N GLN A 60 -14.78 10.09 1.28
CA GLN A 60 -14.12 11.17 0.55
C GLN A 60 -12.64 10.85 0.35
N ALA A 61 -12.37 10.09 -0.70
CA ALA A 61 -11.02 9.61 -1.00
C ALA A 61 -10.00 10.75 -1.08
N SER A 62 -8.89 10.58 -0.36
CA SER A 62 -7.75 11.50 -0.37
C SER A 62 -8.04 12.95 0.09
N ALA A 63 -9.16 13.23 0.75
CA ALA A 63 -9.51 14.58 1.22
C ALA A 63 -8.40 15.21 2.09
N ILE A 64 -7.76 14.41 2.94
CA ILE A 64 -6.65 14.85 3.80
C ILE A 64 -5.32 14.76 3.05
N THR A 65 -5.02 13.63 2.42
CA THR A 65 -3.71 13.37 1.83
C THR A 65 -3.40 14.21 0.60
N ASN A 66 -4.42 14.70 -0.12
CA ASN A 66 -4.24 15.63 -1.25
C ASN A 66 -3.73 17.02 -0.83
N ARG A 67 -3.81 17.37 0.47
CA ARG A 67 -3.24 18.63 0.99
C ARG A 67 -1.70 18.60 0.99
N ASN A 68 -1.10 17.41 1.04
CA ASN A 68 0.35 17.21 0.94
C ASN A 68 0.69 16.16 -0.14
N PRO A 69 0.70 16.52 -1.43
CA PRO A 69 0.99 15.59 -2.51
C PRO A 69 2.37 14.94 -2.39
N ALA A 70 3.40 15.65 -1.95
CA ALA A 70 4.74 15.08 -1.79
C ALA A 70 4.73 13.95 -0.73
N GLY A 71 4.17 14.21 0.44
CA GLY A 71 4.03 13.20 1.49
C GLY A 71 3.17 12.01 1.05
N LYS A 72 2.03 12.27 0.38
CA LYS A 72 1.18 11.24 -0.19
C LYS A 72 1.95 10.30 -1.11
N PHE A 73 2.64 10.85 -2.11
CA PHE A 73 3.36 10.05 -3.10
C PHE A 73 4.63 9.41 -2.55
N LYS A 74 5.27 10.01 -1.54
CA LYS A 74 6.38 9.39 -0.81
C LYS A 74 5.94 8.07 -0.16
N HIS A 75 4.91 8.11 0.67
CA HIS A 75 4.46 6.92 1.39
C HIS A 75 3.80 5.89 0.47
N SER A 76 2.95 6.32 -0.48
CA SER A 76 2.33 5.37 -1.41
C SER A 76 3.36 4.67 -2.32
N THR A 77 4.43 5.36 -2.73
CA THR A 77 5.49 4.73 -3.53
C THR A 77 6.32 3.75 -2.71
N TYR A 78 6.69 4.13 -1.48
CA TYR A 78 7.38 3.24 -0.54
C TYR A 78 6.58 1.96 -0.29
N SER A 79 5.32 2.12 0.13
CA SER A 79 4.43 0.99 0.44
C SER A 79 4.16 0.11 -0.78
N TYR A 80 4.02 0.70 -1.97
CA TYR A 80 3.87 -0.05 -3.21
C TYR A 80 5.09 -0.93 -3.52
N LEU A 81 6.30 -0.39 -3.38
CA LEU A 81 7.54 -1.15 -3.60
C LEU A 81 7.70 -2.27 -2.57
N LEU A 82 7.35 -2.01 -1.31
CA LEU A 82 7.33 -3.01 -0.24
C LEU A 82 6.35 -4.14 -0.55
N THR A 83 5.17 -3.81 -1.06
CA THR A 83 4.16 -4.80 -1.47
C THR A 83 4.66 -5.64 -2.66
N LEU A 84 5.30 -5.02 -3.65
CA LEU A 84 5.89 -5.76 -4.77
C LEU A 84 6.99 -6.72 -4.30
N GLU A 85 7.86 -6.29 -3.41
CA GLU A 85 8.92 -7.12 -2.82
C GLU A 85 8.34 -8.37 -2.12
N ARG A 86 7.24 -8.20 -1.37
CA ARG A 86 6.62 -9.29 -0.61
C ARG A 86 5.83 -10.29 -1.46
N TYR A 87 5.16 -9.80 -2.51
CA TYR A 87 4.14 -10.57 -3.22
C TYR A 87 4.46 -10.83 -4.70
N THR A 88 5.61 -10.36 -5.20
CA THR A 88 6.00 -10.59 -6.59
C THR A 88 7.45 -11.08 -6.71
N ASN A 89 7.85 -11.47 -7.91
CA ASN A 89 9.23 -11.83 -8.17
C ASN A 89 10.13 -10.59 -8.41
N GLN A 90 11.45 -10.78 -8.29
CA GLN A 90 12.44 -9.71 -8.40
C GLN A 90 12.40 -8.97 -9.75
N TRP A 91 12.10 -9.65 -10.85
CA TRP A 91 12.05 -9.04 -12.18
C TRP A 91 10.88 -8.04 -12.29
N VAL A 92 9.73 -8.38 -11.71
CA VAL A 92 8.57 -7.49 -11.62
C VAL A 92 8.91 -6.28 -10.76
N LEU A 93 9.54 -6.49 -9.61
CA LEU A 93 9.98 -5.41 -8.72
C LEU A 93 10.94 -4.44 -9.44
N ILE A 94 11.99 -4.97 -10.12
CA ILE A 94 12.97 -4.17 -10.86
C ILE A 94 12.27 -3.38 -11.97
N GLY A 95 11.39 -4.00 -12.73
CA GLY A 95 10.63 -3.35 -13.79
C GLY A 95 9.78 -2.18 -13.27
N TRP A 96 9.06 -2.37 -12.16
CA TRP A 96 8.27 -1.31 -11.56
C TRP A 96 9.12 -0.23 -10.91
N LEU A 97 10.23 -0.57 -10.26
CA LEU A 97 11.18 0.39 -9.69
C LEU A 97 11.72 1.31 -10.79
N THR A 98 12.20 0.74 -11.90
CA THR A 98 12.67 1.49 -13.06
C THR A 98 11.58 2.41 -13.63
N ARG A 99 10.37 1.87 -13.81
CA ARG A 99 9.21 2.65 -14.30
C ARG A 99 8.88 3.83 -13.38
N ILE A 100 8.89 3.62 -12.06
CA ILE A 100 8.59 4.69 -11.08
C ILE A 100 9.66 5.78 -11.13
N ILE A 101 10.95 5.43 -11.24
CA ILE A 101 12.05 6.37 -11.36
C ILE A 101 11.90 7.20 -12.63
N LEU A 102 11.75 6.56 -13.80
CA LEU A 102 11.58 7.26 -15.08
C LEU A 102 10.36 8.17 -15.06
N HIS A 103 9.22 7.68 -14.57
CA HIS A 103 8.01 8.50 -14.42
C HIS A 103 8.22 9.68 -13.45
N GLY A 104 8.92 9.45 -12.34
CA GLY A 104 9.29 10.52 -11.40
C GLY A 104 10.12 11.60 -12.07
N LEU A 105 11.13 11.24 -12.84
CA LEU A 105 11.99 12.18 -13.59
C LEU A 105 11.19 12.98 -14.62
N LEU A 106 10.32 12.34 -15.39
CA LEU A 106 9.46 13.03 -16.36
C LEU A 106 8.51 14.03 -15.70
N LEU A 107 8.04 13.73 -14.49
CA LEU A 107 7.13 14.61 -13.75
C LEU A 107 7.81 15.84 -13.14
N ILE A 108 9.13 15.94 -13.11
CA ILE A 108 9.84 17.09 -12.50
C ILE A 108 9.38 18.41 -13.13
N ALA A 109 9.24 18.43 -14.45
CA ALA A 109 8.87 19.65 -15.18
C ALA A 109 7.38 20.01 -15.04
N VAL A 110 6.50 19.02 -14.83
CA VAL A 110 5.03 19.22 -14.88
C VAL A 110 4.40 19.24 -13.50
N LYS A 111 4.83 18.33 -12.62
CA LYS A 111 4.28 18.14 -11.25
C LYS A 111 5.42 17.92 -10.24
N PRO A 112 6.26 18.93 -9.95
CA PRO A 112 7.49 18.75 -9.17
C PRO A 112 7.24 18.18 -7.76
N ARG A 113 6.15 18.54 -7.08
CA ARG A 113 5.81 18.01 -5.76
C ARG A 113 5.49 16.50 -5.80
N VAL A 114 4.85 16.03 -6.86
CA VAL A 114 4.55 14.60 -7.08
C VAL A 114 5.84 13.84 -7.40
N ALA A 115 6.66 14.40 -8.30
CA ALA A 115 7.95 13.84 -8.67
C ALA A 115 8.84 13.65 -7.46
N PHE A 116 9.01 14.71 -6.67
CA PHE A 116 9.79 14.68 -5.44
C PHE A 116 9.29 13.62 -4.45
N GLY A 117 7.97 13.53 -4.21
CA GLY A 117 7.40 12.50 -3.36
C GLY A 117 7.71 11.09 -3.85
N LYS A 118 7.55 10.81 -5.17
CA LYS A 118 7.86 9.50 -5.74
C LYS A 118 9.33 9.13 -5.57
N LEU A 119 10.26 10.03 -5.91
CA LEU A 119 11.69 9.79 -5.79
C LEU A 119 12.14 9.62 -4.33
N GLN A 120 11.56 10.38 -3.40
CA GLN A 120 11.76 10.16 -1.97
C GLN A 120 11.25 8.78 -1.51
N GLY A 121 10.09 8.33 -2.00
CA GLY A 121 9.57 7.00 -1.69
C GLY A 121 10.49 5.88 -2.17
N VAL A 122 11.04 6.01 -3.37
CA VAL A 122 12.08 5.10 -3.90
C VAL A 122 13.32 5.10 -3.02
N TRP A 123 13.81 6.29 -2.67
CA TRP A 123 15.00 6.43 -1.82
C TRP A 123 14.82 5.77 -0.44
N LEU A 124 13.67 5.98 0.20
CA LEU A 124 13.35 5.34 1.49
C LEU A 124 13.32 3.82 1.37
N TYR A 125 12.72 3.31 0.31
CA TYR A 125 12.66 1.88 0.06
C TYR A 125 14.07 1.27 -0.11
N LEU A 126 14.93 1.89 -0.92
CA LEU A 126 16.31 1.43 -1.14
C LEU A 126 17.16 1.55 0.13
N ARG A 127 17.00 2.65 0.88
CA ARG A 127 17.72 2.85 2.15
C ARG A 127 17.39 1.76 3.17
N ARG A 128 16.10 1.40 3.32
CA ARG A 128 15.68 0.31 4.20
C ARG A 128 16.39 -1.01 3.88
N SER A 129 16.52 -1.31 2.59
CA SER A 129 17.19 -2.53 2.11
C SER A 129 18.70 -2.54 2.37
N LEU A 130 19.29 -1.39 2.72
CA LEU A 130 20.73 -1.23 3.00
C LEU A 130 21.04 -1.16 4.51
N GLU A 131 20.03 -0.95 5.37
CA GLU A 131 20.21 -0.99 6.83
C GLU A 131 20.14 -2.45 7.29
N PRO A 132 21.26 -3.04 7.79
CA PRO A 132 21.21 -4.39 8.36
C PRO A 132 20.33 -4.38 9.62
N CYS A 133 19.54 -5.44 9.78
CA CYS A 133 18.80 -5.72 11.02
C CYS A 133 19.72 -5.82 12.22
#